data_1e06b395f7c920dc927be7354ca8bcb7
#
_entry.id   1e06b395f7c920dc927be7354ca8bcb7
#
_cell.length_a   1.000
_cell.length_b   1.000
_cell.length_c   1.000
_cell.angle_alpha   90.00
_cell.angle_beta   90.00
_cell.angle_gamma   90.00
#
_symmetry.space_group_name_H-M   'P 1'
#
loop_
_entity.id
_entity.type
_entity.pdbx_description
1 polymer ?
#
loop_
_entity_poly.entity_id
_entity_poly.type
_entity_poly.pdbx_seq_one_letter_code
_entity_poly.pdbx_strand_id
1 'polypeptide(L)'
;MSSENTDHDTDPSAHWSFETKQVHAGQHPDSATNARALPIYQTTSYTFDDTTHAAALFGLEVPGNIYTRIGNPTTDVVEQRIAALEGGVAALFLSSGQAAETFAILNLASAGDHIVSSPRLYGGTYNLFHYSLAKLGIEVSFVEDPDDLDSWQAAVRPNTKAFFAETISNPQIDILDIPGVSGVAHANGVPLIVDNTIATPYLIQPFAHGADIVVHSATKYLGGHGLGDRRRDRRRRHLRLDAGPVPGLHHPRPELPRRGVRGAGAAGVRAQGPRAVAARPRLGRGAVQRVPGRPGHRDAEPAHGAARRQRAAGGRVPGLS
;
A
#
# COMPACT_ATOMS: atom_id res chain seq x y z
N MET A 1 19.88 -40.83 17.41
CA MET A 1 19.35 -39.50 17.76
C MET A 1 20.36 -38.49 17.25
N SER A 2 20.22 -38.14 16.01
CA SER A 2 21.01 -37.08 15.36
C SER A 2 20.20 -35.80 15.45
N SER A 3 20.74 -34.82 16.15
CA SER A 3 20.19 -33.46 16.22
C SER A 3 20.32 -32.85 14.83
N GLU A 4 19.24 -32.78 14.08
CA GLU A 4 19.14 -31.94 12.91
C GLU A 4 19.24 -30.48 13.37
N ASN A 5 20.39 -29.92 13.09
CA ASN A 5 20.69 -28.51 13.22
C ASN A 5 19.82 -27.81 12.16
N THR A 6 18.73 -27.19 12.57
CA THR A 6 17.96 -26.30 11.69
C THR A 6 18.79 -25.04 11.49
N ASP A 7 19.72 -25.08 10.52
CA ASP A 7 20.27 -23.87 9.94
C ASP A 7 19.10 -23.03 9.46
N HIS A 8 18.95 -21.84 10.01
CA HIS A 8 18.07 -20.81 9.50
C HIS A 8 18.44 -20.58 8.06
N ASP A 9 17.58 -21.03 7.18
CA ASP A 9 17.68 -21.03 5.73
C ASP A 9 18.02 -19.61 5.28
N THR A 10 19.28 -19.40 4.91
CA THR A 10 19.70 -18.13 4.32
C THR A 10 19.01 -18.02 2.99
N ASP A 11 18.23 -16.95 2.80
CA ASP A 11 17.53 -16.67 1.53
C ASP A 11 18.47 -16.97 0.34
N PRO A 12 18.17 -17.99 -0.48
CA PRO A 12 19.04 -18.37 -1.59
C PRO A 12 19.25 -17.22 -2.58
N SER A 13 18.38 -16.24 -2.59
CA SER A 13 18.51 -15.07 -3.46
C SER A 13 19.57 -14.07 -3.01
N ALA A 14 20.10 -14.18 -1.79
CA ALA A 14 21.09 -13.24 -1.25
C ALA A 14 22.35 -13.14 -2.15
N HIS A 15 22.77 -14.27 -2.75
CA HIS A 15 23.96 -14.35 -3.61
C HIS A 15 23.66 -14.20 -5.11
N TRP A 16 22.40 -13.99 -5.51
CA TRP A 16 22.04 -13.84 -6.92
C TRP A 16 22.45 -12.46 -7.46
N SER A 17 22.83 -12.41 -8.74
CA SER A 17 22.99 -11.13 -9.43
C SER A 17 21.66 -10.37 -9.49
N PHE A 18 21.73 -9.07 -9.70
CA PHE A 18 20.53 -8.22 -9.79
C PHE A 18 19.57 -8.71 -10.87
N GLU A 19 20.08 -9.11 -12.04
CA GLU A 19 19.30 -9.65 -13.15
C GLU A 19 18.59 -10.95 -12.79
N THR A 20 19.25 -11.82 -12.04
CA THR A 20 18.67 -13.07 -11.55
C THR A 20 17.54 -12.78 -10.53
N LYS A 21 17.75 -11.83 -9.63
CA LYS A 21 16.74 -11.40 -8.66
C LYS A 21 15.49 -10.84 -9.35
N GLN A 22 15.65 -10.05 -10.42
CA GLN A 22 14.53 -9.50 -11.19
C GLN A 22 13.58 -10.57 -11.70
N VAL A 23 14.10 -11.74 -12.03
CA VAL A 23 13.31 -12.83 -12.63
C VAL A 23 12.83 -13.84 -11.59
N HIS A 24 13.67 -14.16 -10.61
CA HIS A 24 13.47 -15.35 -9.77
C HIS A 24 13.21 -15.06 -8.30
N ALA A 25 13.62 -13.91 -7.75
CA ALA A 25 13.46 -13.65 -6.31
C ALA A 25 11.98 -13.71 -5.89
N GLY A 26 11.73 -14.36 -4.75
CA GLY A 26 10.39 -14.54 -4.20
C GLY A 26 9.49 -15.54 -4.93
N GLN A 27 9.96 -16.15 -6.03
CA GLN A 27 9.13 -17.09 -6.82
C GLN A 27 9.67 -18.52 -6.70
N HIS A 28 8.79 -19.40 -6.20
CA HIS A 28 8.99 -20.84 -6.23
C HIS A 28 8.02 -21.49 -7.24
N PRO A 29 8.37 -22.65 -7.85
CA PRO A 29 7.41 -23.42 -8.64
C PRO A 29 6.18 -23.75 -7.80
N ASP A 30 4.98 -23.64 -8.38
CA ASP A 30 3.74 -24.00 -7.69
C ASP A 30 3.76 -25.47 -7.26
N SER A 31 3.61 -25.74 -5.96
CA SER A 31 3.76 -27.09 -5.39
C SER A 31 2.70 -28.08 -5.86
N ALA A 32 1.52 -27.59 -6.30
CA ALA A 32 0.44 -28.45 -6.75
C ALA A 32 0.57 -28.85 -8.22
N THR A 33 1.10 -27.97 -9.07
CA THR A 33 1.10 -28.15 -10.53
C THR A 33 2.48 -28.07 -11.17
N ASN A 34 3.51 -27.66 -10.42
CA ASN A 34 4.84 -27.30 -10.94
C ASN A 34 4.80 -26.20 -12.01
N ALA A 35 3.77 -25.36 -12.00
CA ALA A 35 3.63 -24.28 -12.96
C ALA A 35 4.83 -23.33 -12.91
N ARG A 36 5.40 -23.01 -14.09
CA ARG A 36 6.54 -22.09 -14.20
C ARG A 36 6.10 -20.65 -14.00
N ALA A 37 4.95 -20.27 -14.55
CA ALA A 37 4.39 -18.94 -14.33
C ALA A 37 3.73 -18.86 -12.95
N LEU A 38 3.84 -17.72 -12.29
CA LEU A 38 3.17 -17.49 -11.02
C LEU A 38 1.64 -17.62 -11.18
N PRO A 39 0.97 -18.52 -10.45
CA PRO A 39 -0.47 -18.61 -10.44
C PRO A 39 -1.13 -17.33 -9.93
N ILE A 40 -2.27 -16.97 -10.49
CA ILE A 40 -3.08 -15.83 -10.02
C ILE A 40 -4.14 -16.35 -9.06
N TYR A 41 -3.92 -16.17 -7.76
CA TYR A 41 -4.87 -16.57 -6.71
C TYR A 41 -5.97 -15.52 -6.56
N GLN A 42 -7.03 -15.66 -7.35
CA GLN A 42 -8.18 -14.74 -7.33
C GLN A 42 -9.23 -15.24 -6.32
N THR A 43 -8.91 -15.16 -5.05
CA THR A 43 -9.78 -15.56 -3.94
C THR A 43 -9.83 -14.46 -2.87
N THR A 44 -10.86 -14.50 -2.01
CA THR A 44 -10.98 -13.61 -0.85
C THR A 44 -10.40 -14.23 0.41
N SER A 45 -10.57 -15.54 0.60
CA SER A 45 -10.22 -16.26 1.82
C SER A 45 -9.66 -17.63 1.50
N TYR A 46 -9.06 -18.24 2.51
CA TYR A 46 -8.44 -19.56 2.44
C TYR A 46 -9.09 -20.47 3.48
N THR A 47 -9.09 -21.77 3.22
CA THR A 47 -9.57 -22.77 4.17
C THR A 47 -8.45 -23.15 5.15
N PHE A 48 -8.84 -23.63 6.32
CA PHE A 48 -7.92 -24.12 7.35
C PHE A 48 -8.09 -25.63 7.49
N ASP A 49 -7.04 -26.31 7.91
CA ASP A 49 -7.08 -27.76 8.11
C ASP A 49 -8.02 -28.10 9.28
N ASP A 50 -7.89 -27.34 10.39
CA ASP A 50 -8.74 -27.46 11.58
C ASP A 50 -8.77 -26.13 12.37
N THR A 51 -9.45 -26.13 13.52
CA THR A 51 -9.57 -24.97 14.40
C THR A 51 -8.25 -24.60 15.09
N THR A 52 -7.35 -25.55 15.31
CA THR A 52 -6.04 -25.32 15.92
C THR A 52 -5.13 -24.59 14.92
N HIS A 53 -5.10 -25.07 13.68
CA HIS A 53 -4.39 -24.41 12.59
C HIS A 53 -4.91 -22.97 12.39
N ALA A 54 -6.22 -22.77 12.38
CA ALA A 54 -6.80 -21.43 12.29
C ALA A 54 -6.33 -20.53 13.44
N ALA A 55 -6.36 -21.01 14.68
CA ALA A 55 -5.92 -20.24 15.84
C ALA A 55 -4.44 -19.85 15.74
N ALA A 56 -3.57 -20.76 15.32
CA ALA A 56 -2.14 -20.51 15.17
C ALA A 56 -1.86 -19.45 14.08
N LEU A 57 -2.58 -19.49 12.95
CA LEU A 57 -2.48 -18.47 11.90
C LEU A 57 -2.93 -17.08 12.39
N PHE A 58 -4.08 -16.99 13.05
CA PHE A 58 -4.58 -15.72 13.61
C PHE A 58 -3.72 -15.23 14.78
N GLY A 59 -3.08 -16.13 15.52
CA GLY A 59 -2.10 -15.83 16.57
C GLY A 59 -0.73 -15.42 16.04
N LEU A 60 -0.50 -15.51 14.71
CA LEU A 60 0.80 -15.27 14.06
C LEU A 60 1.90 -16.22 14.56
N GLU A 61 1.52 -17.39 15.03
CA GLU A 61 2.44 -18.44 15.51
C GLU A 61 3.03 -19.25 14.35
N VAL A 62 2.29 -19.32 13.24
CA VAL A 62 2.72 -19.97 12.01
C VAL A 62 2.45 -19.07 10.80
N PRO A 63 3.29 -19.09 9.75
CA PRO A 63 3.01 -18.40 8.52
C PRO A 63 1.92 -19.10 7.71
N GLY A 64 1.13 -18.33 6.94
CA GLY A 64 0.14 -18.89 6.02
C GLY A 64 -0.90 -17.89 5.57
N ASN A 65 -1.80 -18.37 4.70
CA ASN A 65 -2.80 -17.53 4.06
C ASN A 65 -4.12 -17.58 4.84
N ILE A 66 -4.66 -16.42 5.19
CA ILE A 66 -5.93 -16.26 5.90
C ILE A 66 -6.96 -15.59 5.00
N TYR A 67 -6.63 -14.40 4.52
CA TYR A 67 -7.52 -13.54 3.75
C TYR A 67 -6.70 -12.62 2.84
N THR A 68 -7.11 -12.47 1.58
CA THR A 68 -6.34 -11.75 0.54
C THR A 68 -5.98 -10.29 0.91
N ARG A 69 -6.77 -9.63 1.76
CA ARG A 69 -6.43 -8.28 2.25
C ARG A 69 -5.21 -8.29 3.18
N ILE A 70 -4.97 -9.39 3.88
CA ILE A 70 -3.82 -9.59 4.79
C ILE A 70 -2.63 -10.09 3.99
N GLY A 71 -2.82 -11.12 3.16
CA GLY A 71 -1.77 -11.70 2.33
C GLY A 71 -2.36 -12.57 1.21
N ASN A 72 -1.68 -12.61 0.07
CA ASN A 72 -2.07 -13.42 -1.08
C ASN A 72 -0.81 -13.91 -1.80
N PRO A 73 -0.69 -15.21 -2.14
CA PRO A 73 0.53 -15.75 -2.75
C PRO A 73 0.97 -15.04 -4.01
N THR A 74 0.03 -14.44 -4.78
CA THR A 74 0.37 -13.67 -5.98
C THR A 74 1.06 -12.33 -5.64
N THR A 75 0.60 -11.64 -4.59
CA THR A 75 1.23 -10.38 -4.16
C THR A 75 2.50 -10.62 -3.37
N ASP A 76 2.55 -11.70 -2.60
CA ASP A 76 3.71 -12.09 -1.80
C ASP A 76 4.99 -12.25 -2.66
N VAL A 77 4.90 -12.86 -3.83
CA VAL A 77 6.03 -12.94 -4.77
C VAL A 77 6.54 -11.56 -5.19
N VAL A 78 5.64 -10.59 -5.38
CA VAL A 78 6.03 -9.21 -5.72
C VAL A 78 6.70 -8.53 -4.53
N GLU A 79 6.16 -8.73 -3.33
CA GLU A 79 6.69 -8.18 -2.08
C GLU A 79 8.11 -8.69 -1.82
N GLN A 80 8.32 -10.01 -1.87
CA GLN A 80 9.64 -10.63 -1.71
C GLN A 80 10.64 -10.18 -2.79
N ARG A 81 10.19 -10.07 -4.04
CA ARG A 81 11.05 -9.64 -5.15
C ARG A 81 11.51 -8.20 -4.99
N ILE A 82 10.62 -7.29 -4.63
CA ILE A 82 10.98 -5.88 -4.40
C ILE A 82 11.91 -5.77 -3.19
N ALA A 83 11.63 -6.48 -2.10
CA ALA A 83 12.52 -6.52 -0.95
C ALA A 83 13.93 -6.99 -1.34
N ALA A 84 14.04 -8.09 -2.10
CA ALA A 84 15.33 -8.61 -2.56
C ALA A 84 16.07 -7.67 -3.51
N LEU A 85 15.35 -6.92 -4.36
CA LEU A 85 15.94 -5.95 -5.28
C LEU A 85 16.41 -4.67 -4.59
N GLU A 86 15.67 -4.20 -3.59
CA GLU A 86 16.07 -3.03 -2.79
C GLU A 86 17.08 -3.36 -1.70
N GLY A 87 17.29 -4.65 -1.38
CA GLY A 87 18.11 -5.07 -0.24
C GLY A 87 17.39 -4.84 1.11
N GLY A 88 16.06 -4.76 1.09
CA GLY A 88 15.23 -4.61 2.28
C GLY A 88 14.86 -5.94 2.93
N VAL A 89 14.41 -5.89 4.18
CA VAL A 89 14.02 -7.09 4.95
C VAL A 89 12.63 -7.61 4.59
N ALA A 90 11.73 -6.74 4.14
CA ALA A 90 10.37 -7.07 3.74
C ALA A 90 9.76 -5.95 2.90
N ALA A 91 8.69 -6.24 2.17
CA ALA A 91 7.88 -5.25 1.47
C ALA A 91 6.39 -5.54 1.63
N LEU A 92 5.55 -4.52 1.42
CA LEU A 92 4.10 -4.62 1.45
C LEU A 92 3.51 -4.03 0.16
N PHE A 93 2.74 -4.84 -0.58
CA PHE A 93 2.12 -4.42 -1.82
C PHE A 93 0.73 -3.83 -1.58
N LEU A 94 0.61 -2.54 -1.82
CA LEU A 94 -0.61 -1.76 -1.57
C LEU A 94 -1.33 -1.38 -2.87
N SER A 95 -2.47 -0.73 -2.72
CA SER A 95 -3.35 -0.39 -3.84
C SER A 95 -2.76 0.66 -4.80
N SER A 96 -1.79 1.46 -4.37
CA SER A 96 -1.11 2.50 -5.17
C SER A 96 0.11 3.04 -4.44
N GLY A 97 1.01 3.76 -5.15
CA GLY A 97 2.10 4.51 -4.53
C GLY A 97 1.61 5.52 -3.49
N GLN A 98 0.53 6.26 -3.79
CA GLN A 98 -0.09 7.18 -2.82
C GLN A 98 -0.60 6.47 -1.55
N ALA A 99 -1.08 5.23 -1.67
CA ALA A 99 -1.43 4.43 -0.49
C ALA A 99 -0.16 4.02 0.28
N ALA A 100 0.92 3.67 -0.42
CA ALA A 100 2.19 3.32 0.21
C ALA A 100 2.76 4.49 1.03
N GLU A 101 2.83 5.69 0.45
CA GLU A 101 3.24 6.91 1.16
C GLU A 101 2.35 7.19 2.37
N THR A 102 1.02 7.13 2.18
CA THR A 102 0.06 7.38 3.26
C THR A 102 0.26 6.42 4.42
N PHE A 103 0.36 5.12 4.15
CA PHE A 103 0.53 4.12 5.21
C PHE A 103 1.91 4.16 5.85
N ALA A 104 2.97 4.45 5.09
CA ALA A 104 4.30 4.65 5.66
C ALA A 104 4.28 5.78 6.71
N ILE A 105 3.64 6.90 6.40
CA ILE A 105 3.53 8.03 7.33
C ILE A 105 2.59 7.71 8.50
N LEU A 106 1.40 7.15 8.26
CA LEU A 106 0.44 6.84 9.33
C LEU A 106 0.93 5.75 10.29
N ASN A 107 1.90 4.93 9.87
CA ASN A 107 2.55 3.96 10.75
C ASN A 107 3.53 4.63 11.75
N LEU A 108 4.04 5.82 11.42
CA LEU A 108 5.03 6.54 12.22
C LEU A 108 4.43 7.74 12.97
N ALA A 109 3.41 8.39 12.38
CA ALA A 109 2.88 9.66 12.84
C ALA A 109 1.37 9.59 13.08
N SER A 110 0.92 10.29 14.11
CA SER A 110 -0.47 10.47 14.53
C SER A 110 -0.84 11.96 14.58
N ALA A 111 -2.08 12.27 14.92
CA ALA A 111 -2.51 13.66 15.12
C ALA A 111 -1.64 14.36 16.19
N GLY A 112 -1.13 15.53 15.85
CA GLY A 112 -0.19 16.30 16.66
C GLY A 112 1.29 16.04 16.34
N ASP A 113 1.61 15.06 15.49
CA ASP A 113 2.97 14.78 15.03
C ASP A 113 3.33 15.60 13.79
N HIS A 114 4.62 15.60 13.47
CA HIS A 114 5.22 16.42 12.42
C HIS A 114 6.11 15.58 11.49
N ILE A 115 6.14 15.94 10.21
CA ILE A 115 7.01 15.38 9.17
C ILE A 115 7.82 16.49 8.53
N VAL A 116 9.10 16.26 8.27
CA VAL A 116 9.94 17.13 7.42
C VAL A 116 10.01 16.55 6.03
N SER A 117 9.80 17.35 5.00
CA SER A 117 9.76 16.89 3.62
C SER A 117 10.50 17.81 2.67
N SER A 118 11.11 17.21 1.62
CA SER A 118 11.50 17.98 0.43
C SER A 118 10.27 18.64 -0.21
N PRO A 119 10.36 19.87 -0.74
CA PRO A 119 9.31 20.46 -1.55
C PRO A 119 9.30 19.93 -3.00
N ARG A 120 10.39 19.28 -3.44
CA ARG A 120 10.58 18.75 -4.79
C ARG A 120 9.97 17.37 -4.90
N LEU A 121 8.63 17.31 -5.04
CA LEU A 121 7.84 16.08 -4.99
C LEU A 121 6.91 15.97 -6.20
N TYR A 122 6.51 14.74 -6.49
CA TYR A 122 5.35 14.47 -7.32
C TYR A 122 4.12 15.23 -6.82
N GLY A 123 3.38 15.88 -7.72
CA GLY A 123 2.25 16.73 -7.34
C GLY A 123 1.18 16.03 -6.50
N GLY A 124 1.01 14.69 -6.66
CA GLY A 124 0.12 13.89 -5.81
C GLY A 124 0.61 13.79 -4.38
N THR A 125 1.90 13.56 -4.18
CA THR A 125 2.56 13.50 -2.87
C THR A 125 2.53 14.85 -2.18
N TYR A 126 2.84 15.93 -2.91
CA TYR A 126 2.71 17.28 -2.39
C TYR A 126 1.29 17.58 -1.89
N ASN A 127 0.26 17.22 -2.69
CA ASN A 127 -1.13 17.41 -2.29
C ASN A 127 -1.53 16.54 -1.08
N LEU A 128 -1.02 15.30 -1.01
CA LEU A 128 -1.22 14.43 0.14
C LEU A 128 -0.68 15.10 1.41
N PHE A 129 0.53 15.61 1.36
CA PHE A 129 1.22 16.21 2.51
C PHE A 129 0.61 17.54 2.90
N HIS A 130 0.44 18.44 1.96
CA HIS A 130 -0.03 19.79 2.22
C HIS A 130 -1.51 19.84 2.63
N TYR A 131 -2.38 19.01 2.03
CA TYR A 131 -3.82 19.12 2.25
C TYR A 131 -4.43 17.95 3.02
N SER A 132 -3.97 16.73 2.77
CA SER A 132 -4.66 15.55 3.29
C SER A 132 -4.17 15.16 4.68
N LEU A 133 -2.86 15.18 4.94
CA LEU A 133 -2.29 14.91 6.24
C LEU A 133 -2.71 15.96 7.27
N ALA A 134 -2.81 17.23 6.87
CA ALA A 134 -3.30 18.30 7.74
C ALA A 134 -4.71 18.02 8.29
N LYS A 135 -5.59 17.39 7.50
CA LYS A 135 -6.93 16.97 7.94
C LYS A 135 -6.90 15.84 8.97
N LEU A 136 -5.81 15.09 9.02
CA LEU A 136 -5.57 14.04 10.00
C LEU A 136 -4.81 14.57 11.24
N GLY A 137 -4.53 15.87 11.27
CA GLY A 137 -3.81 16.51 12.36
C GLY A 137 -2.30 16.29 12.32
N ILE A 138 -1.74 15.82 11.20
CA ILE A 138 -0.30 15.65 10.98
C ILE A 138 0.22 16.89 10.24
N GLU A 139 1.20 17.57 10.82
CA GLU A 139 1.83 18.74 10.20
C GLU A 139 3.00 18.32 9.33
N VAL A 140 3.20 19.05 8.21
CA VAL A 140 4.35 18.84 7.33
C VAL A 140 5.05 20.16 7.09
N SER A 141 6.35 20.22 7.38
CA SER A 141 7.22 21.31 6.97
C SER A 141 8.00 20.91 5.73
N PHE A 142 7.87 21.72 4.68
CA PHE A 142 8.73 21.60 3.51
C PHE A 142 10.01 22.41 3.78
N VAL A 143 11.17 21.78 3.56
CA VAL A 143 12.46 22.48 3.70
C VAL A 143 12.56 23.61 2.68
N GLU A 144 13.29 24.67 3.00
CA GLU A 144 13.46 25.81 2.11
C GLU A 144 14.37 25.45 0.94
N ASP A 145 15.50 24.83 1.21
CA ASP A 145 16.43 24.31 0.21
C ASP A 145 16.75 22.83 0.50
N PRO A 146 16.29 21.89 -0.33
CA PRO A 146 16.56 20.47 -0.12
C PRO A 146 18.00 20.05 -0.42
N ASP A 147 18.82 20.91 -1.05
CA ASP A 147 20.23 20.66 -1.29
C ASP A 147 21.11 21.14 -0.13
N ASP A 148 20.53 21.92 0.81
CA ASP A 148 21.20 22.38 2.02
C ASP A 148 20.76 21.58 3.25
N LEU A 149 21.70 20.83 3.85
CA LEU A 149 21.44 20.02 5.04
C LEU A 149 21.04 20.84 6.27
N ASP A 150 21.51 22.08 6.39
CA ASP A 150 21.11 22.99 7.48
C ASP A 150 19.62 23.35 7.35
N SER A 151 19.08 23.43 6.13
CA SER A 151 17.66 23.64 5.88
C SER A 151 16.80 22.45 6.39
N TRP A 152 17.29 21.22 6.27
CA TRP A 152 16.64 20.04 6.86
C TRP A 152 16.68 20.09 8.37
N GLN A 153 17.84 20.41 8.96
CA GLN A 153 17.99 20.50 10.41
C GLN A 153 17.10 21.61 11.00
N ALA A 154 17.01 22.76 10.34
CA ALA A 154 16.19 23.89 10.80
C ALA A 154 14.68 23.58 10.80
N ALA A 155 14.23 22.66 9.94
CA ALA A 155 12.83 22.25 9.89
C ALA A 155 12.42 21.24 10.99
N VAL A 156 13.38 20.68 11.74
CA VAL A 156 13.11 19.68 12.78
C VAL A 156 12.39 20.32 13.98
N ARG A 157 11.41 19.60 14.52
CA ARG A 157 10.65 19.97 15.71
C ARG A 157 10.67 18.82 16.73
N PRO A 158 10.36 19.08 18.02
CA PRO A 158 10.32 18.03 19.03
C PRO A 158 9.35 16.87 18.74
N ASN A 159 8.31 17.14 17.95
CA ASN A 159 7.31 16.17 17.53
C ASN A 159 7.55 15.63 16.11
N THR A 160 8.71 15.85 15.51
CA THR A 160 9.07 15.27 14.20
C THR A 160 9.18 13.75 14.31
N LYS A 161 8.59 13.02 13.35
CA LYS A 161 8.54 11.55 13.32
C LYS A 161 9.25 10.93 12.14
N ALA A 162 9.39 11.65 11.03
CA ALA A 162 10.09 11.15 9.86
C ALA A 162 10.52 12.29 8.94
N PHE A 163 11.50 11.98 8.08
CA PHE A 163 11.81 12.77 6.90
C PHE A 163 11.27 12.06 5.66
N PHE A 164 10.94 12.84 4.62
CA PHE A 164 10.47 12.31 3.34
C PHE A 164 11.09 13.04 2.15
N ALA A 165 11.53 12.28 1.15
CA ALA A 165 12.00 12.82 -0.15
C ALA A 165 11.83 11.80 -1.27
N GLU A 166 12.04 12.25 -2.53
CA GLU A 166 12.15 11.38 -3.71
C GLU A 166 13.62 11.24 -4.12
N THR A 167 14.07 10.05 -4.53
CA THR A 167 15.44 9.84 -5.03
C THR A 167 15.78 10.72 -6.21
N ILE A 168 14.84 10.79 -7.15
CA ILE A 168 14.86 11.68 -8.31
C ILE A 168 13.52 12.39 -8.32
N SER A 169 13.55 13.70 -8.14
CA SER A 169 12.35 14.51 -7.98
C SER A 169 11.51 14.60 -9.26
N ASN A 170 10.19 14.71 -9.11
CA ASN A 170 9.26 14.89 -10.22
C ASN A 170 8.50 16.23 -10.06
N PRO A 171 8.64 17.22 -10.99
CA PRO A 171 9.20 17.10 -12.35
C PRO A 171 10.63 17.63 -12.51
N GLN A 172 11.30 18.08 -11.48
CA GLN A 172 12.56 18.83 -11.60
C GLN A 172 13.76 17.94 -11.96
N ILE A 173 13.70 16.63 -11.66
CA ILE A 173 14.74 15.64 -11.93
C ILE A 173 16.02 15.92 -11.11
N ASP A 174 15.88 16.56 -9.95
CA ASP A 174 16.97 16.74 -8.99
C ASP A 174 17.26 15.42 -8.26
N ILE A 175 18.51 15.19 -7.95
CA ILE A 175 18.97 13.97 -7.26
C ILE A 175 19.17 14.28 -5.78
N LEU A 176 18.53 13.49 -4.92
CA LEU A 176 18.64 13.64 -3.46
C LEU A 176 20.02 13.17 -2.95
N ASP A 177 20.65 13.95 -2.09
CA ASP A 177 21.75 13.48 -1.24
C ASP A 177 21.19 12.60 -0.10
N ILE A 178 20.93 11.32 -0.40
CA ILE A 178 20.38 10.38 0.59
C ILE A 178 21.29 10.26 1.81
N PRO A 179 22.62 10.05 1.69
CA PRO A 179 23.51 9.97 2.86
C PRO A 179 23.46 11.21 3.75
N GLY A 180 23.51 12.39 3.17
CA GLY A 180 23.45 13.63 3.92
C GLY A 180 22.14 13.81 4.66
N VAL A 181 21.00 13.66 3.96
CA VAL A 181 19.66 13.82 4.56
C VAL A 181 19.37 12.73 5.59
N SER A 182 19.77 11.47 5.35
CA SER A 182 19.64 10.40 6.35
C SER A 182 20.49 10.67 7.60
N GLY A 183 21.69 11.23 7.43
CA GLY A 183 22.53 11.63 8.56
C GLY A 183 21.85 12.66 9.46
N VAL A 184 21.19 13.67 8.88
CA VAL A 184 20.40 14.65 9.64
C VAL A 184 19.20 13.98 10.32
N ALA A 185 18.45 13.11 9.60
CA ALA A 185 17.31 12.42 10.18
C ALA A 185 17.70 11.54 11.38
N HIS A 186 18.74 10.73 11.22
CA HIS A 186 19.24 9.82 12.27
C HIS A 186 19.82 10.58 13.46
N ALA A 187 20.50 11.69 13.25
CA ALA A 187 20.98 12.56 14.34
C ALA A 187 19.81 13.09 15.20
N ASN A 188 18.63 13.22 14.64
CA ASN A 188 17.40 13.60 15.33
C ASN A 188 16.54 12.41 15.77
N GLY A 189 17.02 11.16 15.59
CA GLY A 189 16.34 9.94 16.03
C GLY A 189 15.08 9.59 15.23
N VAL A 190 14.98 10.04 13.96
CA VAL A 190 13.83 9.76 13.08
C VAL A 190 14.27 9.09 11.79
N PRO A 191 13.41 8.26 11.17
CA PRO A 191 13.70 7.60 9.91
C PRO A 191 13.59 8.55 8.72
N LEU A 192 14.32 8.21 7.64
CA LEU A 192 14.15 8.78 6.32
C LEU A 192 13.32 7.83 5.43
N ILE A 193 12.20 8.33 4.92
CA ILE A 193 11.36 7.67 3.91
C ILE A 193 11.75 8.21 2.54
N VAL A 194 12.05 7.33 1.59
CA VAL A 194 12.45 7.71 0.23
C VAL A 194 11.51 7.10 -0.80
N ASP A 195 10.91 7.91 -1.66
CA ASP A 195 10.22 7.42 -2.85
C ASP A 195 11.24 7.17 -3.97
N ASN A 196 11.45 5.89 -4.30
CA ASN A 196 12.39 5.44 -5.31
C ASN A 196 11.71 5.07 -6.64
N THR A 197 10.53 5.64 -6.92
CA THR A 197 9.71 5.31 -8.10
C THR A 197 10.43 5.58 -9.42
N ILE A 198 11.14 6.70 -9.54
CA ILE A 198 11.78 7.11 -10.80
C ILE A 198 13.07 6.33 -11.02
N ALA A 199 13.93 6.25 -10.02
CA ALA A 199 15.22 5.56 -10.13
C ALA A 199 15.06 4.05 -10.18
N THR A 200 14.11 3.49 -9.45
CA THR A 200 13.95 2.05 -9.22
C THR A 200 15.17 1.42 -8.55
N PRO A 201 15.08 0.18 -8.03
CA PRO A 201 16.26 -0.52 -7.47
C PRO A 201 17.37 -0.75 -8.49
N TYR A 202 17.08 -0.57 -9.80
CA TYR A 202 18.07 -0.73 -10.86
C TYR A 202 19.12 0.39 -10.87
N LEU A 203 18.71 1.64 -10.67
CA LEU A 203 19.65 2.77 -10.67
C LEU A 203 20.24 3.02 -9.29
N ILE A 204 19.46 2.84 -8.21
CA ILE A 204 19.90 3.04 -6.84
C ILE A 204 19.08 2.21 -5.87
N GLN A 205 19.72 1.73 -4.82
CA GLN A 205 19.12 1.07 -3.67
C GLN A 205 19.24 2.00 -2.46
N PRO A 206 18.21 2.78 -2.11
CA PRO A 206 18.29 3.81 -1.06
C PRO A 206 18.70 3.28 0.31
N PHE A 207 18.36 2.01 0.65
CA PHE A 207 18.81 1.38 1.91
C PHE A 207 20.33 1.35 2.05
N ALA A 208 21.07 1.11 0.96
CA ALA A 208 22.53 1.11 0.95
C ALA A 208 23.12 2.51 1.22
N HIS A 209 22.30 3.54 1.15
CA HIS A 209 22.69 4.95 1.34
C HIS A 209 22.08 5.58 2.59
N GLY A 210 21.38 4.81 3.44
CA GLY A 210 20.88 5.27 4.74
C GLY A 210 19.38 5.55 4.80
N ALA A 211 18.61 5.28 3.76
CA ALA A 211 17.15 5.30 3.89
C ALA A 211 16.68 4.16 4.80
N ASP A 212 15.57 4.38 5.53
CA ASP A 212 14.98 3.40 6.44
C ASP A 212 13.72 2.76 5.85
N ILE A 213 12.99 3.52 5.04
CA ILE A 213 11.76 3.09 4.36
C ILE A 213 11.83 3.54 2.90
N VAL A 214 11.57 2.60 1.98
CA VAL A 214 11.51 2.90 0.56
C VAL A 214 10.10 2.64 0.05
N VAL A 215 9.55 3.60 -0.68
CA VAL A 215 8.24 3.48 -1.32
C VAL A 215 8.36 3.53 -2.83
N HIS A 216 7.42 2.87 -3.52
CA HIS A 216 7.37 2.82 -4.97
C HIS A 216 5.95 2.93 -5.50
N SER A 217 5.77 3.64 -6.60
CA SER A 217 4.62 3.46 -7.46
C SER A 217 4.94 2.39 -8.52
N ALA A 218 4.58 1.13 -8.25
CA ALA A 218 4.81 0.03 -9.20
C ALA A 218 4.09 0.20 -10.54
N THR A 219 3.17 1.16 -10.64
CA THR A 219 2.51 1.60 -11.88
C THR A 219 3.49 2.14 -12.91
N LYS A 220 4.64 2.64 -12.47
CA LYS A 220 5.68 3.28 -13.30
C LYS A 220 6.67 2.25 -13.82
N TYR A 221 7.96 2.49 -13.65
CA TYR A 221 9.02 1.68 -14.26
C TYR A 221 9.07 0.23 -13.74
N LEU A 222 8.74 -0.03 -12.48
CA LEU A 222 8.68 -1.40 -11.95
C LEU A 222 7.65 -2.26 -12.70
N GLY A 223 6.50 -1.71 -13.06
CA GLY A 223 5.49 -2.42 -13.86
C GLY A 223 5.83 -2.50 -15.34
N GLY A 224 6.63 -1.60 -15.87
CA GLY A 224 7.27 -1.62 -17.18
C GLY A 224 6.37 -1.56 -18.42
N HIS A 225 5.09 -1.86 -18.29
CA HIS A 225 4.19 -2.10 -19.42
C HIS A 225 3.13 -1.01 -19.64
N GLY A 226 3.04 0.01 -18.78
CA GLY A 226 2.02 1.05 -18.83
C GLY A 226 0.57 0.51 -18.69
N LEU A 227 0.41 -0.71 -18.17
CA LEU A 227 -0.89 -1.38 -18.08
C LEU A 227 -1.49 -1.37 -16.66
N GLY A 228 -0.72 -0.98 -15.65
CA GLY A 228 -1.09 -1.10 -14.25
C GLY A 228 -2.41 -0.43 -13.89
N ASP A 229 -2.60 0.82 -14.29
CA ASP A 229 -3.80 1.59 -13.99
C ASP A 229 -5.01 1.22 -14.87
N ARG A 230 -4.80 0.80 -16.11
CA ARG A 230 -5.91 0.51 -17.04
C ARG A 230 -6.75 -0.69 -16.60
N ARG A 231 -6.17 -1.68 -15.94
CA ARG A 231 -6.92 -2.84 -15.41
C ARG A 231 -7.75 -2.49 -14.18
N ARG A 232 -7.28 -1.55 -13.35
CA ARG A 232 -8.03 -1.03 -12.20
C ARG A 232 -9.19 -0.15 -12.64
N ASP A 233 -9.01 0.69 -13.65
CA ASP A 233 -10.03 1.60 -14.14
C ASP A 233 -11.23 0.85 -14.75
N ARG A 234 -10.99 -0.29 -15.43
CA ARG A 234 -12.09 -1.15 -15.91
C ARG A 234 -12.90 -1.76 -14.76
N ARG A 235 -12.29 -2.11 -13.63
CA ARG A 235 -13.01 -2.63 -12.46
C ARG A 235 -13.71 -1.51 -11.66
N ARG A 236 -13.14 -0.30 -11.58
CA ARG A 236 -13.78 0.86 -10.95
C ARG A 236 -15.05 1.29 -11.69
N ARG A 237 -15.14 1.10 -12.99
CA ARG A 237 -16.37 1.41 -13.76
C ARG A 237 -17.55 0.50 -13.41
N HIS A 238 -17.31 -0.65 -12.80
CA HIS A 238 -18.36 -1.54 -12.33
C HIS A 238 -18.70 -1.39 -10.84
N LEU A 239 -17.87 -0.67 -10.08
CA LEU A 239 -18.15 -0.26 -8.70
C LEU A 239 -18.53 1.22 -8.66
N ARG A 240 -19.51 1.62 -9.43
CA ARG A 240 -20.33 2.76 -9.05
C ARG A 240 -21.21 2.30 -7.89
N LEU A 241 -20.73 2.53 -6.70
CA LEU A 241 -21.59 2.76 -5.57
C LEU A 241 -22.37 4.03 -5.95
N ASP A 242 -23.68 3.91 -6.13
CA ASP A 242 -24.61 5.04 -6.14
C ASP A 242 -24.65 5.65 -4.71
N ALA A 243 -23.50 6.09 -4.24
CA ALA A 243 -23.39 6.98 -3.12
C ALA A 243 -23.66 8.37 -3.68
N GLY A 244 -24.75 8.98 -3.26
CA GLY A 244 -25.07 10.35 -3.56
C GLY A 244 -23.90 11.29 -3.28
N PRO A 245 -23.96 12.57 -3.68
CA PRO A 245 -22.85 13.50 -3.61
C PRO A 245 -22.28 13.52 -2.19
N VAL A 246 -21.00 13.16 -2.05
CA VAL A 246 -20.28 13.28 -0.78
C VAL A 246 -20.09 14.76 -0.52
N PRO A 247 -20.69 15.34 0.54
CA PRO A 247 -20.53 16.75 0.84
C PRO A 247 -19.04 17.07 1.02
N GLY A 248 -18.54 18.04 0.25
CA GLY A 248 -17.15 18.51 0.32
C GLY A 248 -16.25 18.15 -0.88
N LEU A 249 -16.68 17.28 -1.80
CA LEU A 249 -15.89 16.96 -3.00
C LEU A 249 -16.18 17.90 -4.21
N HIS A 250 -17.21 18.72 -4.14
CA HIS A 250 -17.65 19.57 -5.26
C HIS A 250 -17.34 21.06 -5.08
N HIS A 251 -16.69 21.49 -3.99
CA HIS A 251 -16.22 22.88 -3.93
C HIS A 251 -14.88 22.99 -4.66
N PRO A 252 -14.76 23.87 -5.67
CA PRO A 252 -13.47 24.21 -6.23
C PRO A 252 -12.62 24.74 -5.10
N ARG A 253 -11.45 24.09 -4.87
CA ARG A 253 -10.49 24.57 -3.88
C ARG A 253 -9.99 25.94 -4.35
N PRO A 254 -10.10 27.02 -3.56
CA PRO A 254 -9.75 28.37 -3.98
C PRO A 254 -8.26 28.54 -4.32
N GLU A 255 -7.43 27.57 -3.97
CA GLU A 255 -5.97 27.64 -4.05
C GLU A 255 -5.37 26.99 -5.32
N LEU A 256 -6.18 26.32 -6.14
CA LEU A 256 -5.71 25.86 -7.44
C LEU A 256 -5.71 27.04 -8.42
N PRO A 257 -4.52 27.53 -8.89
CA PRO A 257 -4.51 28.55 -9.91
C PRO A 257 -5.21 28.01 -11.14
N ARG A 258 -6.34 28.63 -11.51
CA ARG A 258 -6.98 28.41 -12.81
C ARG A 258 -6.01 28.95 -13.87
N ARG A 259 -5.07 28.14 -14.34
CA ARG A 259 -4.40 28.42 -15.61
C ARG A 259 -5.47 28.29 -16.67
N GLY A 260 -6.04 29.43 -17.04
CA GLY A 260 -6.88 29.54 -18.19
C GLY A 260 -6.09 29.09 -19.40
N VAL A 261 -6.45 27.97 -19.99
CA VAL A 261 -6.04 27.61 -21.35
C VAL A 261 -6.75 28.63 -22.25
N ARG A 262 -6.12 29.77 -22.48
CA ARG A 262 -6.52 30.71 -23.55
C ARG A 262 -6.04 30.09 -24.85
N GLY A 263 -6.99 29.66 -25.67
CA GLY A 263 -7.02 29.74 -27.10
C GLY A 263 -5.79 29.26 -27.87
N ALA A 264 -5.80 27.98 -28.26
CA ALA A 264 -5.26 27.58 -29.55
C ALA A 264 -6.43 27.21 -30.44
N GLY A 265 -6.52 27.85 -31.59
CA GLY A 265 -7.67 27.83 -32.47
C GLY A 265 -8.10 26.45 -32.93
N ALA A 266 -9.41 26.32 -33.07
CA ALA A 266 -10.07 25.19 -33.68
C ALA A 266 -9.67 25.06 -35.16
N ALA A 267 -8.78 24.11 -35.48
CA ALA A 267 -8.68 23.53 -36.80
C ALA A 267 -9.44 22.21 -36.76
N GLY A 268 -10.64 22.21 -37.34
CA GLY A 268 -11.50 21.05 -37.40
C GLY A 268 -10.89 19.94 -38.25
N VAL A 269 -10.66 18.80 -37.64
CA VAL A 269 -10.53 17.51 -38.33
C VAL A 269 -11.71 16.63 -37.88
N ARG A 270 -12.72 16.58 -38.73
CA ARG A 270 -13.77 15.57 -38.65
C ARG A 270 -13.15 14.21 -39.03
N ALA A 271 -12.82 13.41 -38.04
CA ALA A 271 -12.61 12.00 -38.27
C ALA A 271 -13.97 11.28 -38.17
N GLN A 272 -14.50 10.89 -39.30
CA GLN A 272 -15.60 9.90 -39.36
C GLN A 272 -15.02 8.54 -39.00
N GLY A 273 -15.28 8.07 -37.77
CA GLY A 273 -15.00 6.71 -37.37
C GLY A 273 -16.17 5.77 -37.70
N PRO A 274 -15.91 4.51 -38.06
CA PRO A 274 -16.96 3.56 -38.43
C PRO A 274 -17.86 3.24 -37.23
N ARG A 275 -19.16 3.21 -37.50
CA ARG A 275 -20.20 2.74 -36.58
C ARG A 275 -19.99 1.24 -36.30
N ALA A 276 -19.33 0.90 -35.22
CA ALA A 276 -19.38 -0.43 -34.66
C ALA A 276 -20.68 -0.58 -33.87
N VAL A 277 -21.58 -1.40 -34.37
CA VAL A 277 -22.75 -1.89 -33.65
C VAL A 277 -22.24 -2.74 -32.49
N ALA A 278 -22.18 -2.17 -31.31
CA ALA A 278 -21.87 -2.88 -30.10
C ALA A 278 -23.10 -3.67 -29.66
N ALA A 279 -23.14 -4.97 -29.98
CA ALA A 279 -23.99 -5.91 -29.29
C ALA A 279 -23.65 -5.85 -27.78
N ARG A 280 -24.58 -5.35 -26.99
CA ARG A 280 -24.47 -5.38 -25.53
C ARG A 280 -24.65 -6.82 -25.06
N PRO A 281 -23.66 -7.49 -24.45
CA PRO A 281 -23.95 -8.67 -23.66
C PRO A 281 -24.75 -8.17 -22.44
N ARG A 282 -25.97 -8.61 -22.32
CA ARG A 282 -26.71 -8.57 -21.07
C ARG A 282 -25.99 -9.48 -20.08
N LEU A 283 -25.01 -8.96 -19.37
CA LEU A 283 -24.54 -9.56 -18.14
C LEU A 283 -25.64 -9.33 -17.12
N GLY A 284 -26.32 -10.44 -16.81
CA GLY A 284 -27.38 -10.49 -15.84
C GLY A 284 -26.92 -9.85 -14.52
N ARG A 285 -27.86 -9.23 -13.85
CA ARG A 285 -27.77 -8.76 -12.46
C ARG A 285 -27.60 -9.98 -11.55
N GLY A 286 -26.39 -10.53 -11.50
CA GLY A 286 -26.11 -11.75 -10.79
C GLY A 286 -25.01 -11.58 -9.79
N ALA A 287 -25.21 -10.75 -8.74
CA ALA A 287 -24.42 -10.87 -7.54
C ALA A 287 -25.09 -10.25 -6.31
N VAL A 288 -26.29 -9.74 -6.42
CA VAL A 288 -27.20 -9.53 -5.27
C VAL A 288 -28.55 -10.04 -5.71
N GLN A 289 -28.70 -11.35 -5.80
CA GLN A 289 -30.02 -11.95 -5.76
C GLN A 289 -30.55 -11.69 -4.34
N ARG A 290 -31.52 -10.77 -4.23
CA ARG A 290 -32.46 -10.81 -3.13
C ARG A 290 -33.03 -12.22 -3.13
N VAL A 291 -32.74 -12.96 -2.11
CA VAL A 291 -33.52 -14.14 -1.76
C VAL A 291 -34.94 -13.64 -1.65
N PRO A 292 -35.93 -14.16 -2.41
CA PRO A 292 -37.31 -13.78 -2.24
C PRO A 292 -37.68 -14.05 -0.80
N GLY A 293 -38.05 -13.00 -0.05
CA GLY A 293 -38.55 -13.15 1.31
C GLY A 293 -39.76 -14.06 1.29
N ARG A 294 -39.72 -15.17 2.01
CA ARG A 294 -40.90 -15.92 2.37
C ARG A 294 -41.83 -14.95 3.11
N PRO A 295 -43.06 -14.78 2.70
CA PRO A 295 -44.06 -14.04 3.52
C PRO A 295 -44.35 -14.91 4.72
N GLY A 296 -44.07 -14.43 5.94
CA GLY A 296 -44.59 -15.01 7.12
C GLY A 296 -43.66 -15.34 8.28
N HIS A 297 -42.56 -14.67 8.51
CA HIS A 297 -41.93 -14.67 9.81
C HIS A 297 -41.71 -13.22 10.27
N ARG A 298 -42.74 -12.70 10.98
CA ARG A 298 -42.57 -11.69 12.03
C ARG A 298 -41.92 -12.40 13.21
N ASP A 299 -41.06 -11.66 13.90
CA ASP A 299 -40.45 -12.00 15.20
C ASP A 299 -39.23 -12.94 15.13
N ALA A 300 -38.12 -12.37 14.72
CA ALA A 300 -36.79 -12.80 15.18
C ALA A 300 -36.27 -11.67 16.08
N GLU A 301 -36.36 -11.85 17.38
CA GLU A 301 -35.66 -11.03 18.37
C GLU A 301 -34.16 -11.08 18.12
N PRO A 302 -33.43 -9.96 18.31
CA PRO A 302 -31.99 -9.96 18.16
C PRO A 302 -31.34 -10.79 19.27
N ALA A 303 -30.41 -11.65 18.90
CA ALA A 303 -29.65 -12.57 19.75
C ALA A 303 -28.71 -11.88 20.77
N HIS A 304 -29.20 -10.86 21.49
CA HIS A 304 -28.50 -10.22 22.60
C HIS A 304 -28.89 -10.74 23.98
N GLY A 305 -29.78 -11.74 24.08
CA GLY A 305 -30.26 -12.30 25.33
C GLY A 305 -29.46 -13.47 25.91
N ALA A 306 -28.57 -14.12 25.15
CA ALA A 306 -27.90 -15.35 25.60
C ALA A 306 -26.61 -15.13 26.40
N ALA A 307 -26.00 -13.97 26.38
CA ALA A 307 -24.72 -13.70 27.07
C ALA A 307 -24.88 -13.26 28.54
N ARG A 308 -26.09 -13.09 29.06
CA ARG A 308 -26.34 -12.61 30.43
C ARG A 308 -26.75 -13.68 31.44
N ARG A 309 -26.87 -14.96 31.08
CA ARG A 309 -27.30 -16.01 31.99
C ARG A 309 -26.21 -16.95 32.54
N GLN A 310 -24.94 -16.73 32.23
CA GLN A 310 -23.82 -17.57 32.74
C GLN A 310 -22.96 -16.91 33.83
N ARG A 311 -23.39 -15.79 34.44
CA ARG A 311 -22.68 -15.18 35.60
C ARG A 311 -23.38 -15.30 36.95
N ALA A 312 -24.30 -16.23 37.12
CA ALA A 312 -25.03 -16.40 38.38
C ALA A 312 -24.89 -17.83 39.00
N ALA A 313 -23.78 -18.53 38.75
CA ALA A 313 -23.46 -19.77 39.49
C ALA A 313 -22.03 -19.71 40.00
N GLY A 314 -21.74 -18.77 40.90
CA GLY A 314 -20.53 -18.70 41.68
C GLY A 314 -20.64 -19.62 42.89
N GLY A 315 -20.22 -20.88 42.72
CA GLY A 315 -20.03 -21.80 43.83
C GLY A 315 -18.85 -21.37 44.68
N ARG A 316 -19.07 -21.18 45.98
CA ARG A 316 -18.07 -21.00 47.00
C ARG A 316 -17.18 -22.27 47.08
N VAL A 317 -15.90 -22.09 47.05
CA VAL A 317 -14.91 -23.11 47.44
C VAL A 317 -14.64 -22.93 48.95
N PRO A 318 -14.73 -23.99 49.77
CA PRO A 318 -14.40 -23.93 51.21
C PRO A 318 -12.87 -23.85 51.37
N GLY A 319 -12.41 -23.15 52.41
CA GLY A 319 -11.02 -23.00 52.76
C GLY A 319 -10.40 -24.31 53.26
N LEU A 320 -9.08 -24.37 53.08
CA LEU A 320 -8.19 -25.24 53.84
C LEU A 320 -7.13 -24.39 54.51
N SER A 321 -7.03 -24.63 55.77
CA SER A 321 -6.08 -24.14 56.75
C SER A 321 -4.61 -24.31 56.38
#